data_b84823a8a8b27aba2e6f086ac343dcaa
#
_entry.id   b84823a8a8b27aba2e6f086ac343dcaa
#
_cell.length_a   1.000
_cell.length_b   1.000
_cell.length_c   1.000
_cell.angle_alpha   90.00
_cell.angle_beta   90.00
_cell.angle_gamma   90.00
#
_symmetry.space_group_name_H-M   'P 1'
#
loop_
_entity.id
_entity.type
_entity.pdbx_description
1 polymer ?
#
loop_
_entity_poly.entity_id
_entity_poly.type
_entity_poly.pdbx_seq_one_letter_code
_entity_poly.pdbx_strand_id
1 'polypeptide(L)'
;MLGFFLARQAGLDDPLRLRRAESTRRVLGLELNKDRDVERIHGSGVNTLDIEPVEARYMLSGGSDGVIVLYDLENSSRQPYYTCKAVCSVGRNHPDVHKYSVETVQWYPHDTGMFTSSSFDKTLKVWDTNTLQTADVFNFEETVYSHHMSPVATKHCLVAVGTRGPKVQLCDLKSGSCSHILQGHRQEILAVSWSPRCEYVLATASADSRVKLWDVRRASGCLITLDQHNGKKSQAVESANTAHNGKVNGLCFTSDGLHLLTVGTDNRMRLWNSSNGENTLVNYGKVCNDSRKGLKFTVSYGCSSEFVFVPYGSTIAVYTVYSGEQITMLKGHYKSVDCCVFQSNFQPTTKSQLNSAFEDAWSSSDEEG
;
A
#
# COMPACT_ATOMS: atom_id res chain seq x y z
N MET A 1 29.99 -7.89 14.30
CA MET A 1 29.94 -6.41 14.25
C MET A 1 31.31 -5.79 13.98
N LEU A 2 32.36 -6.12 14.71
CA LEU A 2 33.70 -5.51 14.52
C LEU A 2 34.26 -5.67 13.10
N GLY A 3 34.16 -6.86 12.51
CA GLY A 3 34.59 -7.10 11.11
C GLY A 3 33.89 -6.25 10.08
N PHE A 4 32.60 -5.92 10.31
CA PHE A 4 31.84 -5.01 9.48
C PHE A 4 32.31 -3.56 9.57
N PHE A 5 32.57 -3.07 10.79
CA PHE A 5 33.10 -1.72 10.96
C PHE A 5 34.47 -1.55 10.29
N LEU A 6 35.32 -2.58 10.39
CA LEU A 6 36.63 -2.60 9.74
C LEU A 6 36.51 -2.64 8.21
N ALA A 7 35.62 -3.46 7.67
CA ALA A 7 35.36 -3.54 6.25
C ALA A 7 34.76 -2.23 5.70
N ARG A 8 33.88 -1.57 6.47
CA ARG A 8 33.34 -0.23 6.15
C ARG A 8 34.42 0.85 6.16
N GLN A 9 35.30 0.86 7.18
CA GLN A 9 36.42 1.81 7.23
C GLN A 9 37.42 1.60 6.08
N ALA A 10 37.60 0.34 5.65
CA ALA A 10 38.40 0.00 4.50
C ALA A 10 37.71 0.23 3.13
N GLY A 11 36.46 0.71 3.12
CA GLY A 11 35.69 0.90 1.89
C GLY A 11 35.26 -0.40 1.18
N LEU A 12 35.35 -1.54 1.85
CA LEU A 12 35.04 -2.86 1.30
C LEU A 12 33.54 -3.19 1.36
N ASP A 13 32.78 -2.57 2.28
CA ASP A 13 31.35 -2.80 2.45
C ASP A 13 30.55 -1.53 2.24
N ASP A 14 29.49 -1.65 1.40
CA ASP A 14 28.51 -0.61 1.17
C ASP A 14 27.41 -0.64 2.27
N PRO A 15 27.19 0.47 3.01
CA PRO A 15 26.14 0.55 4.02
C PRO A 15 24.74 0.22 3.49
N LEU A 16 24.46 0.54 2.22
CA LEU A 16 23.17 0.24 1.60
C LEU A 16 22.95 -1.25 1.40
N ARG A 17 24.00 -2.01 1.04
CA ARG A 17 23.93 -3.46 0.91
C ARG A 17 23.61 -4.12 2.24
N LEU A 18 24.22 -3.65 3.34
CA LEU A 18 23.93 -4.17 4.67
C LEU A 18 22.51 -3.83 5.12
N ARG A 19 22.08 -2.60 4.92
CA ARG A 19 20.71 -2.20 5.24
C ARG A 19 19.72 -3.10 4.52
N ARG A 20 19.93 -3.35 3.23
CA ARG A 20 19.08 -4.24 2.41
C ARG A 20 19.13 -5.69 2.91
N ALA A 21 20.31 -6.20 3.24
CA ALA A 21 20.46 -7.56 3.75
C ALA A 21 19.76 -7.73 5.10
N GLU A 22 19.88 -6.75 6.02
CA GLU A 22 19.19 -6.77 7.31
C GLU A 22 17.67 -6.64 7.14
N SER A 23 17.19 -5.78 6.22
CA SER A 23 15.77 -5.71 5.88
C SER A 23 15.25 -7.05 5.40
N THR A 24 15.97 -7.69 4.49
CA THR A 24 15.63 -9.03 3.97
C THR A 24 15.59 -10.06 5.09
N ARG A 25 16.62 -10.10 5.97
CA ARG A 25 16.68 -11.02 7.10
C ARG A 25 15.47 -10.85 8.03
N ARG A 26 15.05 -9.61 8.30
CA ARG A 26 13.87 -9.33 9.14
C ARG A 26 12.59 -9.79 8.49
N VAL A 27 12.41 -9.58 7.18
CA VAL A 27 11.23 -10.08 6.47
C VAL A 27 11.17 -11.61 6.52
N LEU A 28 12.31 -12.30 6.33
CA LEU A 28 12.38 -13.76 6.40
C LEU A 28 12.09 -14.31 7.81
N GLY A 29 12.42 -13.55 8.85
CA GLY A 29 12.14 -13.90 10.25
C GLY A 29 10.91 -13.21 10.83
N LEU A 30 9.98 -12.73 9.97
CA LEU A 30 8.81 -11.98 10.42
C LEU A 30 7.83 -12.90 11.13
N GLU A 31 7.45 -12.53 12.34
CA GLU A 31 6.40 -13.17 13.13
C GLU A 31 5.43 -12.11 13.65
N LEU A 32 4.19 -12.51 13.89
CA LEU A 32 3.24 -11.62 14.56
C LEU A 32 3.68 -11.39 16.01
N ASN A 33 3.92 -10.11 16.32
CA ASN A 33 4.25 -9.71 17.67
C ASN A 33 3.01 -9.78 18.56
N LYS A 34 3.08 -10.55 19.65
CA LYS A 34 2.00 -10.69 20.65
C LYS A 34 2.04 -9.59 21.71
N ASP A 35 3.16 -8.89 21.82
CA ASP A 35 3.42 -7.93 22.88
C ASP A 35 3.15 -6.49 22.43
N ARG A 36 2.87 -6.28 21.14
CA ARG A 36 2.54 -4.99 20.57
C ARG A 36 1.17 -5.05 19.91
N ASP A 37 0.29 -4.18 20.35
CA ASP A 37 -1.06 -4.04 19.81
C ASP A 37 -1.32 -2.59 19.37
N VAL A 38 -2.39 -2.35 18.67
CA VAL A 38 -2.87 -1.03 18.27
C VAL A 38 -4.19 -0.78 18.98
N GLU A 39 -4.36 0.43 19.50
CA GLU A 39 -5.58 0.82 20.20
C GLU A 39 -6.82 0.64 19.33
N ARG A 40 -7.82 -0.05 19.85
CA ARG A 40 -9.05 -0.39 19.12
C ARG A 40 -10.05 0.74 19.22
N ILE A 41 -10.03 1.66 18.26
CA ILE A 41 -10.99 2.76 18.17
C ILE A 41 -12.14 2.42 17.22
N HIS A 42 -11.83 1.72 16.12
CA HIS A 42 -12.84 1.31 15.18
C HIS A 42 -13.87 0.35 15.80
N GLY A 43 -15.15 0.69 15.65
CA GLY A 43 -16.27 -0.16 16.06
C GLY A 43 -16.57 -1.30 15.09
N SER A 44 -15.92 -1.31 13.92
CA SER A 44 -16.08 -2.29 12.84
C SER A 44 -14.73 -2.68 12.22
N GLY A 45 -14.72 -3.35 11.08
CA GLY A 45 -13.49 -3.74 10.38
C GLY A 45 -12.72 -2.53 9.83
N VAL A 46 -11.40 -2.66 9.78
CA VAL A 46 -10.49 -1.72 9.11
C VAL A 46 -10.34 -2.15 7.66
N ASN A 47 -10.66 -1.27 6.71
CA ASN A 47 -10.60 -1.57 5.28
C ASN A 47 -9.30 -1.08 4.64
N THR A 48 -8.65 -0.10 5.26
CA THR A 48 -7.51 0.57 4.64
C THR A 48 -6.54 1.07 5.69
N LEU A 49 -5.27 0.94 5.38
CA LEU A 49 -4.14 1.45 6.13
C LEU A 49 -3.22 2.19 5.16
N ASP A 50 -2.60 3.27 5.63
CA ASP A 50 -1.52 3.92 4.92
C ASP A 50 -0.51 4.51 5.89
N ILE A 51 0.79 4.40 5.58
CA ILE A 51 1.89 4.97 6.36
C ILE A 51 2.43 6.17 5.60
N GLU A 52 2.65 7.27 6.30
CA GLU A 52 3.17 8.47 5.66
C GLU A 52 4.57 8.21 5.06
N PRO A 53 4.83 8.73 3.83
CA PRO A 53 6.00 8.33 3.06
C PRO A 53 7.30 9.05 3.46
N VAL A 54 7.23 10.13 4.24
CA VAL A 54 8.40 10.99 4.52
C VAL A 54 9.23 10.41 5.67
N GLU A 55 8.63 10.18 6.83
CA GLU A 55 9.30 9.68 8.04
C GLU A 55 8.93 8.23 8.35
N ALA A 56 7.87 7.70 7.75
CA ALA A 56 7.24 6.41 8.03
C ALA A 56 6.86 6.25 9.52
N ARG A 57 6.49 7.36 10.16
CA ARG A 57 6.17 7.47 11.58
C ARG A 57 4.67 7.37 11.84
N TYR A 58 3.86 8.03 11.01
CA TYR A 58 2.42 8.09 11.21
C TYR A 58 1.67 7.12 10.33
N MET A 59 0.65 6.47 10.90
CA MET A 59 -0.21 5.54 10.19
C MET A 59 -1.66 6.01 10.25
N LEU A 60 -2.30 6.09 9.10
CA LEU A 60 -3.74 6.28 8.94
C LEU A 60 -4.45 4.93 8.87
N SER A 61 -5.62 4.85 9.47
CA SER A 61 -6.55 3.75 9.27
C SER A 61 -7.94 4.28 8.94
N GLY A 62 -8.62 3.60 8.01
CA GLY A 62 -10.00 3.88 7.66
C GLY A 62 -10.88 2.66 7.91
N GLY A 63 -11.99 2.87 8.62
CA GLY A 63 -12.90 1.81 9.05
C GLY A 63 -14.21 1.74 8.26
N SER A 64 -14.84 0.58 8.32
CA SER A 64 -16.21 0.39 7.80
C SER A 64 -17.27 1.21 8.56
N ASP A 65 -16.90 1.80 9.69
CA ASP A 65 -17.76 2.68 10.50
C ASP A 65 -17.70 4.15 10.09
N GLY A 66 -16.94 4.49 9.03
CA GLY A 66 -16.75 5.86 8.57
C GLY A 66 -15.66 6.63 9.33
N VAL A 67 -15.06 6.03 10.35
CA VAL A 67 -14.06 6.65 11.22
C VAL A 67 -12.68 6.56 10.56
N ILE A 68 -11.88 7.62 10.74
CA ILE A 68 -10.46 7.65 10.36
C ILE A 68 -9.65 7.88 11.63
N VAL A 69 -8.57 7.13 11.81
CA VAL A 69 -7.72 7.24 13.00
C VAL A 69 -6.27 7.41 12.58
N LEU A 70 -5.57 8.29 13.28
CA LEU A 70 -4.15 8.55 13.12
C LEU A 70 -3.38 7.97 14.32
N TYR A 71 -2.39 7.15 14.05
CA TYR A 71 -1.49 6.54 15.04
C TYR A 71 -0.07 7.04 14.87
N ASP A 72 0.66 7.22 15.98
CA ASP A 72 2.11 7.46 16.00
C ASP A 72 2.84 6.14 16.28
N LEU A 73 3.51 5.59 15.28
CA LEU A 73 4.23 4.32 15.37
C LEU A 73 5.54 4.41 16.16
N GLU A 74 6.08 5.62 16.34
CA GLU A 74 7.31 5.85 17.10
C GLU A 74 7.08 6.06 18.58
N ASN A 75 5.87 6.34 19.01
CA ASN A 75 5.54 6.52 20.42
C ASN A 75 5.53 5.16 21.13
N SER A 76 6.70 4.53 21.22
CA SER A 76 6.89 3.25 21.88
C SER A 76 7.22 3.44 23.36
N SER A 77 6.44 2.83 24.25
CA SER A 77 6.83 2.75 25.66
C SER A 77 7.97 1.73 25.83
N ARG A 78 8.83 1.95 26.84
CA ARG A 78 9.90 1.00 27.20
C ARG A 78 9.38 -0.32 27.81
N GLN A 79 8.05 -0.48 27.91
CA GLN A 79 7.43 -1.68 28.48
C GLN A 79 7.42 -2.81 27.45
N PRO A 80 7.59 -4.06 27.90
CA PRO A 80 7.53 -5.22 27.02
C PRO A 80 6.18 -5.36 26.31
N TYR A 81 5.09 -4.96 26.99
CA TYR A 81 3.74 -4.91 26.41
C TYR A 81 3.41 -3.45 26.06
N TYR A 82 3.16 -3.22 24.79
CA TYR A 82 2.92 -1.86 24.28
C TYR A 82 1.68 -1.83 23.39
N THR A 83 0.80 -0.88 23.68
CA THR A 83 -0.33 -0.56 22.81
C THR A 83 -0.07 0.80 22.15
N CYS A 84 0.05 0.81 20.82
CA CYS A 84 0.14 2.03 20.02
C CYS A 84 -1.16 2.80 20.15
N LYS A 85 -1.11 3.96 20.81
CA LYS A 85 -2.28 4.81 21.01
C LYS A 85 -2.54 5.69 19.81
N ALA A 86 -3.81 5.97 19.55
CA ALA A 86 -4.20 6.97 18.59
C ALA A 86 -3.77 8.36 19.05
N VAL A 87 -3.26 9.15 18.12
CA VAL A 87 -2.94 10.57 18.31
C VAL A 87 -4.23 11.38 18.20
N CYS A 88 -5.01 11.11 17.17
CA CYS A 88 -6.27 11.78 16.90
C CYS A 88 -7.18 10.91 16.03
N SER A 89 -8.45 11.27 15.96
CA SER A 89 -9.43 10.56 15.14
C SER A 89 -10.53 11.47 14.62
N VAL A 90 -10.96 11.22 13.40
CA VAL A 90 -12.22 11.77 12.86
C VAL A 90 -13.32 10.77 13.23
N GLY A 91 -13.86 10.96 14.44
CA GLY A 91 -14.88 10.08 15.01
C GLY A 91 -16.30 10.44 14.56
N ARG A 92 -17.28 9.68 15.02
CA ARG A 92 -18.71 9.81 14.60
C ARG A 92 -19.34 11.18 14.90
N ASN A 93 -18.80 11.92 15.88
CA ASN A 93 -19.29 13.25 16.26
C ASN A 93 -18.62 14.37 15.46
N HIS A 94 -17.67 14.05 14.58
CA HIS A 94 -17.00 15.06 13.78
C HIS A 94 -17.96 15.54 12.66
N PRO A 95 -18.07 16.86 12.39
CA PRO A 95 -18.99 17.39 11.39
C PRO A 95 -18.74 16.83 9.99
N ASP A 96 -17.48 16.58 9.66
CA ASP A 96 -17.05 16.11 8.36
C ASP A 96 -16.82 14.59 8.29
N VAL A 97 -17.26 13.81 9.27
CA VAL A 97 -17.11 12.35 9.25
C VAL A 97 -17.77 11.74 8.00
N HIS A 98 -17.21 10.67 7.48
CA HIS A 98 -17.86 9.91 6.42
C HIS A 98 -19.12 9.20 6.93
N LYS A 99 -20.20 9.29 6.15
CA LYS A 99 -21.50 8.67 6.52
C LYS A 99 -21.50 7.15 6.39
N TYR A 100 -20.62 6.62 5.54
CA TYR A 100 -20.50 5.20 5.24
C TYR A 100 -19.03 4.77 5.32
N SER A 101 -18.79 3.50 5.02
CA SER A 101 -17.49 2.83 5.03
C SER A 101 -16.41 3.64 4.29
N VAL A 102 -15.30 3.88 4.95
CA VAL A 102 -14.07 4.41 4.32
C VAL A 102 -13.37 3.26 3.61
N GLU A 103 -13.18 3.39 2.30
CA GLU A 103 -12.58 2.33 1.49
C GLU A 103 -11.10 2.58 1.22
N THR A 104 -10.67 3.84 1.16
CA THR A 104 -9.25 4.18 0.98
C THR A 104 -8.91 5.40 1.79
N VAL A 105 -7.76 5.35 2.47
CA VAL A 105 -7.04 6.51 2.98
C VAL A 105 -5.68 6.56 2.32
N GLN A 106 -5.17 7.76 2.07
CA GLN A 106 -3.84 7.95 1.53
C GLN A 106 -3.24 9.27 2.02
N TRP A 107 -2.00 9.22 2.50
CA TRP A 107 -1.21 10.40 2.77
C TRP A 107 -0.87 11.14 1.48
N TYR A 108 -0.75 12.45 1.58
CA TYR A 108 -0.17 13.21 0.48
C TYR A 108 1.31 12.80 0.32
N PRO A 109 1.74 12.49 -0.91
CA PRO A 109 3.05 11.83 -1.09
C PRO A 109 4.28 12.67 -0.75
N HIS A 110 4.15 14.00 -0.68
CA HIS A 110 5.29 14.90 -0.57
C HIS A 110 5.39 15.63 0.76
N ASP A 111 4.35 15.64 1.57
CA ASP A 111 4.37 16.20 2.91
C ASP A 111 3.33 15.52 3.82
N THR A 112 3.44 15.75 5.12
CA THR A 112 2.55 15.19 6.15
C THR A 112 1.39 16.13 6.51
N GLY A 113 1.27 17.28 5.83
CA GLY A 113 0.27 18.31 6.14
C GLY A 113 -1.13 17.96 5.70
N MET A 114 -1.30 17.00 4.78
CA MET A 114 -2.61 16.57 4.33
C MET A 114 -2.69 15.09 3.98
N PHE A 115 -3.92 14.57 4.03
CA PHE A 115 -4.25 13.23 3.56
C PHE A 115 -5.62 13.24 2.88
N THR A 116 -5.91 12.17 2.17
CA THR A 116 -7.19 11.98 1.46
C THR A 116 -7.89 10.73 1.96
N SER A 117 -9.23 10.76 1.88
CA SER A 117 -10.05 9.60 2.18
C SER A 117 -11.21 9.48 1.18
N SER A 118 -11.56 8.27 0.80
CA SER A 118 -12.72 7.99 -0.03
C SER A 118 -13.64 6.97 0.59
N SER A 119 -14.93 7.11 0.32
CA SER A 119 -15.97 6.35 1.00
C SER A 119 -17.11 5.94 0.07
N PHE A 120 -17.88 4.98 0.54
CA PHE A 120 -19.16 4.60 -0.05
C PHE A 120 -20.23 5.71 0.02
N ASP A 121 -19.98 6.79 0.76
CA ASP A 121 -20.84 7.98 0.77
C ASP A 121 -20.71 8.84 -0.49
N LYS A 122 -20.01 8.34 -1.51
CA LYS A 122 -19.79 8.98 -2.81
C LYS A 122 -18.90 10.21 -2.74
N THR A 123 -18.07 10.32 -1.71
CA THR A 123 -17.16 11.46 -1.54
C THR A 123 -15.71 11.01 -1.51
N LEU A 124 -14.84 11.89 -2.02
CA LEU A 124 -13.42 11.93 -1.74
C LEU A 124 -13.17 13.22 -0.97
N LYS A 125 -12.60 13.12 0.22
CA LYS A 125 -12.29 14.25 1.09
C LYS A 125 -10.81 14.44 1.20
N VAL A 126 -10.40 15.70 1.17
CA VAL A 126 -9.04 16.16 1.44
C VAL A 126 -9.02 16.78 2.83
N TRP A 127 -8.10 16.33 3.66
CA TRP A 127 -8.02 16.70 5.07
C TRP A 127 -6.74 17.47 5.37
N ASP A 128 -6.83 18.51 6.16
CA ASP A 128 -5.69 19.11 6.85
C ASP A 128 -5.35 18.26 8.08
N THR A 129 -4.12 17.77 8.17
CA THR A 129 -3.69 16.88 9.24
C THR A 129 -3.66 17.57 10.61
N ASN A 130 -3.38 18.87 10.66
CA ASN A 130 -3.24 19.60 11.91
C ASN A 130 -4.59 19.95 12.54
N THR A 131 -5.56 20.35 11.71
CA THR A 131 -6.88 20.79 12.16
C THR A 131 -7.91 19.67 12.12
N LEU A 132 -7.64 18.59 11.37
CA LEU A 132 -8.58 17.51 11.04
C LEU A 132 -9.87 18.00 10.36
N GLN A 133 -9.84 19.17 9.73
CA GLN A 133 -10.96 19.69 8.96
C GLN A 133 -10.80 19.33 7.48
N THR A 134 -11.90 19.24 6.77
CA THR A 134 -11.87 19.03 5.32
C THR A 134 -11.48 20.33 4.63
N ALA A 135 -10.38 20.25 3.86
CA ALA A 135 -9.93 21.35 2.99
C ALA A 135 -10.74 21.38 1.67
N ASP A 136 -11.10 20.20 1.15
CA ASP A 136 -11.89 20.08 -0.08
C ASP A 136 -12.70 18.77 -0.07
N VAL A 137 -13.82 18.75 -0.82
CA VAL A 137 -14.71 17.60 -0.94
C VAL A 137 -15.17 17.41 -2.37
N PHE A 138 -14.76 16.32 -3.00
CA PHE A 138 -15.24 15.92 -4.32
C PHE A 138 -16.45 14.99 -4.18
N ASN A 139 -17.52 15.31 -4.90
CA ASN A 139 -18.75 14.52 -4.92
C ASN A 139 -18.89 13.74 -6.22
N PHE A 140 -19.28 12.48 -6.11
CA PHE A 140 -19.46 11.58 -7.24
C PHE A 140 -20.89 11.09 -7.33
N GLU A 141 -21.31 10.68 -8.54
CA GLU A 141 -22.62 10.08 -8.73
C GLU A 141 -22.72 8.68 -8.13
N GLU A 142 -21.59 7.95 -8.13
CA GLU A 142 -21.47 6.57 -7.69
C GLU A 142 -20.58 6.41 -6.47
N THR A 143 -20.72 5.29 -5.75
CA THR A 143 -19.85 4.95 -4.61
C THR A 143 -18.40 4.84 -5.03
N VAL A 144 -17.49 5.35 -4.20
CA VAL A 144 -16.05 5.29 -4.45
C VAL A 144 -15.47 4.02 -3.82
N TYR A 145 -14.79 3.22 -4.62
CA TYR A 145 -14.13 2.00 -4.16
C TYR A 145 -12.64 2.19 -3.86
N SER A 146 -11.99 3.02 -4.64
CA SER A 146 -10.54 3.21 -4.50
C SER A 146 -10.13 4.57 -5.04
N HIS A 147 -9.12 5.18 -4.41
CA HIS A 147 -8.41 6.30 -5.00
C HIS A 147 -6.91 6.11 -4.81
N HIS A 148 -6.13 6.81 -5.62
CA HIS A 148 -4.68 6.82 -5.48
C HIS A 148 -4.10 8.11 -6.05
N MET A 149 -3.09 8.67 -5.36
CA MET A 149 -2.27 9.79 -5.81
C MET A 149 -0.92 9.28 -6.30
N SER A 150 -0.34 9.94 -7.28
CA SER A 150 0.99 9.56 -7.76
C SER A 150 2.07 9.86 -6.71
N PRO A 151 2.89 8.89 -6.33
CA PRO A 151 3.96 9.10 -5.35
C PRO A 151 5.14 9.91 -5.89
N VAL A 152 5.20 10.15 -7.19
CA VAL A 152 6.33 10.82 -7.86
C VAL A 152 5.91 12.04 -8.68
N ALA A 153 4.63 12.40 -8.70
CA ALA A 153 4.13 13.50 -9.49
C ALA A 153 4.59 14.85 -8.93
N THR A 154 5.30 15.61 -9.76
CA THR A 154 5.72 16.99 -9.47
C THR A 154 4.99 18.03 -10.32
N LYS A 155 4.45 17.62 -11.47
CA LYS A 155 3.82 18.50 -12.45
C LYS A 155 2.31 18.58 -12.34
N HIS A 156 1.70 17.61 -11.65
CA HIS A 156 0.26 17.57 -11.44
C HIS A 156 -0.08 17.07 -10.03
N CYS A 157 -1.28 17.41 -9.56
CA CYS A 157 -1.83 16.94 -8.28
C CYS A 157 -3.11 16.11 -8.52
N LEU A 158 -3.05 15.18 -9.49
CA LEU A 158 -4.20 14.38 -9.87
C LEU A 158 -4.40 13.20 -8.91
N VAL A 159 -5.63 13.05 -8.45
CA VAL A 159 -6.12 11.88 -7.75
C VAL A 159 -6.93 11.03 -8.72
N ALA A 160 -6.52 9.79 -8.94
CA ALA A 160 -7.30 8.85 -9.71
C ALA A 160 -8.36 8.19 -8.82
N VAL A 161 -9.60 8.19 -9.27
CA VAL A 161 -10.75 7.70 -8.50
C VAL A 161 -11.49 6.62 -9.26
N GLY A 162 -11.56 5.43 -8.66
CA GLY A 162 -12.34 4.29 -9.12
C GLY A 162 -13.67 4.21 -8.39
N THR A 163 -14.75 4.16 -9.15
CA THR A 163 -16.11 4.13 -8.62
C THR A 163 -16.86 2.86 -9.05
N ARG A 164 -18.08 2.68 -8.54
CA ARG A 164 -19.00 1.63 -8.99
C ARG A 164 -19.32 1.72 -10.49
N GLY A 165 -19.10 2.87 -11.12
CA GLY A 165 -19.21 3.03 -12.55
C GLY A 165 -18.00 2.49 -13.32
N PRO A 166 -18.11 2.35 -14.66
CA PRO A 166 -17.03 1.83 -15.51
C PRO A 166 -15.99 2.90 -15.89
N LYS A 167 -16.09 4.09 -15.34
CA LYS A 167 -15.26 5.25 -15.67
C LYS A 167 -14.31 5.54 -14.51
N VAL A 168 -13.05 5.82 -14.82
CA VAL A 168 -12.09 6.36 -13.85
C VAL A 168 -12.10 7.87 -13.95
N GLN A 169 -12.23 8.55 -12.83
CA GLN A 169 -12.23 10.01 -12.78
C GLN A 169 -10.88 10.50 -12.24
N LEU A 170 -10.34 11.54 -12.85
CA LEU A 170 -9.13 12.22 -12.41
C LEU A 170 -9.51 13.57 -11.82
N CYS A 171 -9.37 13.71 -10.53
CA CYS A 171 -9.66 14.93 -9.78
C CYS A 171 -8.37 15.69 -9.53
N ASP A 172 -8.34 16.97 -9.80
CA ASP A 172 -7.18 17.83 -9.59
C ASP A 172 -7.35 18.62 -8.28
N LEU A 173 -6.45 18.39 -7.34
CA LEU A 173 -6.46 19.06 -6.03
C LEU A 173 -6.21 20.57 -6.13
N LYS A 174 -5.58 21.05 -7.21
CA LYS A 174 -5.33 22.49 -7.40
C LYS A 174 -6.57 23.25 -7.85
N SER A 175 -7.34 22.65 -8.75
CA SER A 175 -8.55 23.28 -9.27
C SER A 175 -9.81 22.94 -8.50
N GLY A 176 -9.76 21.97 -7.58
CA GLY A 176 -10.94 21.47 -6.86
C GLY A 176 -11.98 20.80 -7.76
N SER A 177 -11.58 20.32 -8.94
CA SER A 177 -12.51 19.75 -9.92
C SER A 177 -12.02 18.45 -10.56
N CYS A 178 -12.96 17.61 -11.00
CA CYS A 178 -12.60 16.43 -11.79
C CYS A 178 -12.37 16.85 -13.25
N SER A 179 -11.11 16.77 -13.66
CA SER A 179 -10.64 17.32 -14.93
C SER A 179 -10.78 16.36 -16.11
N HIS A 180 -10.63 15.05 -15.88
CA HIS A 180 -10.59 14.05 -16.94
C HIS A 180 -11.33 12.78 -16.55
N ILE A 181 -11.88 12.10 -17.56
CA ILE A 181 -12.57 10.81 -17.41
C ILE A 181 -11.94 9.80 -18.36
N LEU A 182 -11.39 8.70 -17.81
CA LEU A 182 -10.88 7.58 -18.59
C LEU A 182 -11.99 6.56 -18.82
N GLN A 183 -12.25 6.25 -20.09
CA GLN A 183 -13.31 5.32 -20.51
C GLN A 183 -12.69 4.10 -21.20
N GLY A 184 -13.19 2.90 -20.88
CA GLY A 184 -12.73 1.69 -21.54
C GLY A 184 -12.95 0.41 -20.74
N HIS A 185 -13.28 0.50 -19.46
CA HIS A 185 -13.81 -0.61 -18.68
C HIS A 185 -15.33 -0.75 -18.95
N ARG A 186 -15.84 -1.95 -18.65
CA ARG A 186 -17.27 -2.28 -18.86
C ARG A 186 -18.05 -2.41 -17.57
N GLN A 187 -17.36 -2.55 -16.46
CA GLN A 187 -17.92 -2.72 -15.12
C GLN A 187 -17.20 -1.83 -14.11
N GLU A 188 -17.59 -1.93 -12.86
CA GLU A 188 -17.04 -1.18 -11.71
C GLU A 188 -15.51 -1.24 -11.62
N ILE A 189 -14.92 -0.13 -11.21
CA ILE A 189 -13.47 -0.01 -10.99
C ILE A 189 -13.18 -0.29 -9.51
N LEU A 190 -12.52 -1.41 -9.24
CA LEU A 190 -12.26 -1.88 -7.89
C LEU A 190 -10.94 -1.40 -7.31
N ALA A 191 -9.92 -1.21 -8.16
CA ALA A 191 -8.64 -0.71 -7.72
C ALA A 191 -7.99 0.20 -8.77
N VAL A 192 -7.29 1.22 -8.27
CA VAL A 192 -6.49 2.15 -9.08
C VAL A 192 -5.12 2.31 -8.42
N SER A 193 -4.07 2.44 -9.24
CA SER A 193 -2.70 2.62 -8.74
C SER A 193 -1.86 3.40 -9.74
N TRP A 194 -1.23 4.49 -9.29
CA TRP A 194 -0.24 5.22 -10.09
C TRP A 194 1.09 4.49 -10.07
N SER A 195 1.81 4.57 -11.18
CA SER A 195 3.17 4.06 -11.26
C SER A 195 4.12 4.87 -10.37
N PRO A 196 4.95 4.22 -9.54
CA PRO A 196 5.97 4.93 -8.77
C PRO A 196 7.19 5.35 -9.60
N ARG A 197 7.21 5.02 -10.90
CA ARG A 197 8.30 5.36 -11.83
C ARG A 197 7.95 6.49 -12.78
N CYS A 198 6.68 6.59 -13.19
CA CYS A 198 6.23 7.57 -14.18
C CYS A 198 4.96 8.25 -13.69
N GLU A 199 5.05 9.56 -13.47
CA GLU A 199 3.94 10.38 -12.96
C GLU A 199 2.67 10.36 -13.82
N TYR A 200 2.77 9.98 -15.11
CA TYR A 200 1.65 9.97 -16.04
C TYR A 200 1.03 8.59 -16.29
N VAL A 201 1.61 7.53 -15.72
CA VAL A 201 1.13 6.15 -15.93
C VAL A 201 0.26 5.70 -14.76
N LEU A 202 -0.96 5.29 -15.09
CA LEU A 202 -1.96 4.80 -14.16
C LEU A 202 -2.38 3.38 -14.54
N ALA A 203 -2.49 2.49 -13.56
CA ALA A 203 -3.08 1.17 -13.69
C ALA A 203 -4.48 1.16 -13.07
N THR A 204 -5.42 0.47 -13.71
CA THR A 204 -6.79 0.32 -13.21
C THR A 204 -7.25 -1.12 -13.34
N ALA A 205 -7.94 -1.63 -12.34
CA ALA A 205 -8.52 -2.96 -12.31
C ALA A 205 -10.03 -2.90 -12.11
N SER A 206 -10.73 -3.77 -12.81
CA SER A 206 -12.18 -3.76 -12.86
C SER A 206 -12.77 -5.15 -12.62
N ALA A 207 -14.04 -5.14 -12.28
CA ALA A 207 -14.87 -6.34 -12.21
C ALA A 207 -15.05 -7.03 -13.58
N ASP A 208 -14.75 -6.35 -14.69
CA ASP A 208 -14.76 -6.89 -16.05
C ASP A 208 -13.60 -7.85 -16.36
N SER A 209 -12.84 -8.29 -15.33
CA SER A 209 -11.68 -9.18 -15.42
C SER A 209 -10.48 -8.58 -16.16
N ARG A 210 -10.49 -7.29 -16.41
CA ARG A 210 -9.43 -6.59 -17.15
C ARG A 210 -8.64 -5.66 -16.25
N VAL A 211 -7.37 -5.53 -16.61
CA VAL A 211 -6.47 -4.50 -16.08
C VAL A 211 -5.97 -3.68 -17.26
N LYS A 212 -5.99 -2.37 -17.09
CA LYS A 212 -5.58 -1.42 -18.11
C LYS A 212 -4.52 -0.49 -17.59
N LEU A 213 -3.53 -0.21 -18.44
CA LEU A 213 -2.54 0.84 -18.23
C LEU A 213 -2.92 2.06 -19.09
N TRP A 214 -2.81 3.24 -18.50
CA TRP A 214 -3.20 4.51 -19.11
C TRP A 214 -2.03 5.49 -19.07
N ASP A 215 -1.91 6.32 -20.10
CA ASP A 215 -1.14 7.55 -20.05
C ASP A 215 -2.14 8.72 -20.01
N VAL A 216 -2.20 9.40 -18.87
CA VAL A 216 -3.20 10.45 -18.62
C VAL A 216 -3.02 11.69 -19.50
N ARG A 217 -1.90 11.82 -20.22
CA ARG A 217 -1.67 12.87 -21.19
C ARG A 217 -2.36 12.61 -22.55
N ARG A 218 -2.77 11.37 -22.79
CA ARG A 218 -3.36 10.96 -24.07
C ARG A 218 -4.88 10.92 -23.98
N ALA A 219 -5.56 11.65 -24.83
CA ALA A 219 -7.02 11.70 -24.87
C ALA A 219 -7.68 10.33 -25.15
N SER A 220 -7.04 9.46 -25.93
CA SER A 220 -7.50 8.09 -26.22
C SER A 220 -7.10 7.05 -25.16
N GLY A 221 -6.39 7.45 -24.19
CA GLY A 221 -6.15 6.96 -22.84
C GLY A 221 -5.51 5.60 -22.66
N CYS A 222 -6.10 4.51 -23.13
CA CYS A 222 -5.62 3.17 -22.83
C CYS A 222 -4.36 2.83 -23.65
N LEU A 223 -3.24 2.65 -22.94
CA LEU A 223 -2.00 2.21 -23.56
C LEU A 223 -2.02 0.70 -23.83
N ILE A 224 -2.32 -0.08 -22.79
CA ILE A 224 -2.21 -1.54 -22.79
C ILE A 224 -3.40 -2.11 -22.01
N THR A 225 -4.01 -3.16 -22.53
CA THR A 225 -4.90 -4.04 -21.76
C THR A 225 -4.13 -5.34 -21.52
N LEU A 226 -3.97 -5.71 -20.25
CA LEU A 226 -3.20 -6.90 -19.88
C LEU A 226 -3.92 -8.17 -20.30
N ASP A 227 -3.16 -9.11 -20.89
CA ASP A 227 -3.66 -10.41 -21.34
C ASP A 227 -2.91 -11.56 -20.66
N GLN A 228 -3.63 -12.36 -19.87
CA GLN A 228 -3.04 -13.49 -19.14
C GLN A 228 -2.37 -14.54 -20.04
N HIS A 229 -2.67 -14.55 -21.32
CA HIS A 229 -2.16 -15.52 -22.31
C HIS A 229 -1.05 -14.96 -23.21
N ASN A 230 -0.63 -13.69 -23.01
CA ASN A 230 0.40 -13.03 -23.83
C ASN A 230 0.10 -13.11 -25.34
N GLY A 231 -1.15 -12.89 -25.74
CA GLY A 231 -1.58 -12.91 -27.14
C GLY A 231 -1.64 -14.31 -27.78
N LYS A 232 -1.36 -15.38 -27.04
CA LYS A 232 -1.59 -16.75 -27.53
C LYS A 232 -3.07 -16.99 -27.63
N LYS A 233 -3.56 -17.22 -28.87
CA LYS A 233 -4.99 -17.43 -29.13
C LYS A 233 -5.49 -18.65 -28.36
N SER A 234 -6.26 -18.43 -27.32
CA SER A 234 -7.17 -19.43 -26.76
C SER A 234 -8.32 -19.63 -27.76
N GLN A 235 -8.77 -20.87 -27.98
CA GLN A 235 -9.90 -21.16 -28.86
C GLN A 235 -11.24 -20.55 -28.42
N ALA A 236 -11.32 -20.01 -27.22
CA ALA A 236 -12.48 -19.31 -26.68
C ALA A 236 -12.36 -17.79 -26.93
N VAL A 237 -13.11 -17.30 -27.92
CA VAL A 237 -13.12 -15.89 -28.37
C VAL A 237 -13.52 -14.89 -27.26
N GLU A 238 -14.18 -15.35 -26.20
CA GLU A 238 -14.67 -14.47 -25.11
C GLU A 238 -13.63 -14.10 -24.06
N SER A 239 -12.52 -14.86 -23.95
CA SER A 239 -11.46 -14.63 -22.94
C SER A 239 -10.28 -13.81 -23.46
N ALA A 240 -10.35 -13.28 -24.67
CA ALA A 240 -9.29 -12.46 -25.23
C ALA A 240 -9.11 -11.15 -24.44
N ASN A 241 -7.85 -10.85 -24.09
CA ASN A 241 -7.46 -9.63 -23.36
C ASN A 241 -8.03 -9.51 -21.94
N THR A 242 -8.17 -10.62 -21.21
CA THR A 242 -8.48 -10.62 -19.79
C THR A 242 -7.23 -10.86 -18.94
N ALA A 243 -7.09 -10.11 -17.86
CA ALA A 243 -5.98 -10.29 -16.91
C ALA A 243 -6.24 -11.47 -15.97
N HIS A 244 -7.51 -11.72 -15.62
CA HIS A 244 -7.96 -12.77 -14.71
C HIS A 244 -9.23 -13.43 -15.22
N ASN A 245 -9.56 -14.60 -14.65
CA ASN A 245 -10.83 -15.29 -14.93
C ASN A 245 -11.95 -14.88 -13.95
N GLY A 246 -11.75 -13.81 -13.21
CA GLY A 246 -12.68 -13.24 -12.25
C GLY A 246 -12.44 -11.75 -12.10
N LYS A 247 -13.17 -11.10 -11.19
CA LYS A 247 -12.99 -9.69 -10.89
C LYS A 247 -11.55 -9.44 -10.42
N VAL A 248 -10.95 -8.33 -10.84
CA VAL A 248 -9.62 -7.91 -10.37
C VAL A 248 -9.82 -6.81 -9.34
N ASN A 249 -9.54 -7.11 -8.09
CA ASN A 249 -9.78 -6.23 -6.96
C ASN A 249 -8.53 -5.79 -6.21
N GLY A 250 -7.35 -6.28 -6.61
CA GLY A 250 -6.08 -5.85 -6.03
C GLY A 250 -5.07 -5.46 -7.09
N LEU A 251 -4.41 -4.31 -6.90
CA LEU A 251 -3.32 -3.77 -7.72
C LEU A 251 -2.21 -3.23 -6.83
N CYS A 252 -0.95 -3.56 -7.17
CA CYS A 252 0.20 -2.94 -6.54
C CYS A 252 1.39 -2.96 -7.52
N PHE A 253 2.05 -1.82 -7.73
CA PHE A 253 3.33 -1.79 -8.44
C PHE A 253 4.45 -2.28 -7.52
N THR A 254 5.51 -2.84 -8.10
CA THR A 254 6.78 -3.03 -7.42
C THR A 254 7.40 -1.68 -7.07
N SER A 255 8.31 -1.64 -6.09
CA SER A 255 8.90 -0.39 -5.59
C SER A 255 9.67 0.38 -6.67
N ASP A 256 10.21 -0.32 -7.66
CA ASP A 256 10.90 0.25 -8.82
C ASP A 256 9.96 0.64 -9.98
N GLY A 257 8.68 0.25 -9.91
CA GLY A 257 7.68 0.49 -10.94
C GLY A 257 7.87 -0.31 -12.24
N LEU A 258 8.79 -1.28 -12.26
CA LEU A 258 9.05 -2.11 -13.44
C LEU A 258 7.99 -3.19 -13.63
N HIS A 259 7.37 -3.62 -12.54
CA HIS A 259 6.33 -4.65 -12.57
C HIS A 259 5.05 -4.19 -11.87
N LEU A 260 3.97 -4.82 -12.26
CA LEU A 260 2.65 -4.66 -11.65
C LEU A 260 2.17 -6.02 -11.15
N LEU A 261 1.79 -6.09 -9.90
CA LEU A 261 1.11 -7.25 -9.30
C LEU A 261 -0.39 -7.04 -9.33
N THR A 262 -1.12 -8.08 -9.69
CA THR A 262 -2.59 -8.09 -9.70
C THR A 262 -3.12 -9.30 -8.97
N VAL A 263 -4.21 -9.12 -8.22
CA VAL A 263 -4.92 -10.20 -7.52
C VAL A 263 -6.37 -10.19 -7.96
N GLY A 264 -6.88 -11.36 -8.34
CA GLY A 264 -8.25 -11.54 -8.77
C GLY A 264 -9.05 -12.49 -7.88
N THR A 265 -10.38 -12.47 -8.04
CA THR A 265 -11.29 -13.41 -7.38
C THR A 265 -11.23 -14.82 -7.98
N ASP A 266 -10.39 -15.02 -9.00
CA ASP A 266 -10.02 -16.36 -9.51
C ASP A 266 -8.99 -17.06 -8.61
N ASN A 267 -8.69 -16.50 -7.44
CA ASN A 267 -7.69 -17.00 -6.49
C ASN A 267 -6.29 -17.11 -7.10
N ARG A 268 -5.94 -16.16 -7.97
CA ARG A 268 -4.63 -16.07 -8.60
C ARG A 268 -4.04 -14.68 -8.40
N MET A 269 -2.72 -14.67 -8.20
CA MET A 269 -1.90 -13.48 -8.29
C MET A 269 -1.02 -13.59 -9.54
N ARG A 270 -0.83 -12.48 -10.26
CA ARG A 270 -0.01 -12.41 -11.47
C ARG A 270 0.92 -11.22 -11.41
N LEU A 271 2.11 -11.41 -11.99
CA LEU A 271 3.13 -10.38 -12.14
C LEU A 271 3.24 -10.01 -13.62
N TRP A 272 3.21 -8.72 -13.90
CA TRP A 272 3.24 -8.16 -15.24
C TRP A 272 4.41 -7.22 -15.41
N ASN A 273 5.02 -7.21 -16.57
CA ASN A 273 5.96 -6.17 -16.94
C ASN A 273 5.18 -4.89 -17.27
N SER A 274 5.44 -3.81 -16.55
CA SER A 274 4.67 -2.56 -16.68
C SER A 274 4.91 -1.82 -18.00
N SER A 275 6.03 -2.09 -18.69
CA SER A 275 6.40 -1.41 -19.94
C SER A 275 5.72 -1.98 -21.18
N ASN A 276 5.54 -3.28 -21.25
CA ASN A 276 4.97 -3.98 -22.42
C ASN A 276 3.65 -4.72 -22.11
N GLY A 277 3.25 -4.82 -20.82
CA GLY A 277 2.05 -5.51 -20.39
C GLY A 277 2.13 -7.04 -20.44
N GLU A 278 3.32 -7.60 -20.59
CA GLU A 278 3.52 -9.05 -20.68
C GLU A 278 3.40 -9.71 -19.31
N ASN A 279 2.68 -10.82 -19.25
CA ASN A 279 2.59 -11.69 -18.09
C ASN A 279 3.90 -12.46 -17.92
N THR A 280 4.58 -12.29 -16.79
CA THR A 280 5.86 -12.95 -16.49
C THR A 280 5.72 -14.46 -16.18
N LEU A 281 4.48 -14.94 -16.04
CA LEU A 281 4.14 -16.34 -15.77
C LEU A 281 4.71 -16.88 -14.44
N VAL A 282 5.02 -16.00 -13.48
CA VAL A 282 5.41 -16.42 -12.14
C VAL A 282 4.25 -17.15 -11.46
N ASN A 283 4.54 -18.30 -10.87
CA ASN A 283 3.54 -19.13 -10.22
C ASN A 283 3.54 -18.92 -8.70
N TYR A 284 2.55 -18.19 -8.20
CA TYR A 284 2.32 -17.98 -6.76
C TYR A 284 1.42 -19.05 -6.12
N GLY A 285 1.01 -20.07 -6.89
CA GLY A 285 0.05 -21.05 -6.42
C GLY A 285 -1.37 -20.48 -6.29
N LYS A 286 -2.13 -21.01 -5.32
CA LYS A 286 -3.48 -20.50 -5.00
C LYS A 286 -3.36 -19.39 -3.98
N VAL A 287 -3.92 -18.22 -4.30
CA VAL A 287 -4.01 -17.06 -3.39
C VAL A 287 -5.49 -16.84 -3.09
N CYS A 288 -5.95 -17.25 -1.91
CA CYS A 288 -7.36 -17.15 -1.53
C CYS A 288 -7.79 -15.68 -1.46
N ASN A 289 -8.76 -15.32 -2.28
CA ASN A 289 -9.31 -13.97 -2.37
C ASN A 289 -10.83 -14.03 -2.44
N ASP A 290 -11.46 -14.03 -1.29
CA ASP A 290 -12.92 -14.03 -1.15
C ASP A 290 -13.49 -12.61 -0.96
N SER A 291 -12.63 -11.59 -1.02
CA SER A 291 -13.03 -10.20 -0.82
C SER A 291 -13.90 -9.72 -2.00
N ARG A 292 -15.05 -9.15 -1.66
CA ARG A 292 -15.94 -8.50 -2.62
C ARG A 292 -15.58 -7.04 -2.88
N LYS A 293 -14.68 -6.49 -2.06
CA LYS A 293 -14.16 -5.13 -2.10
C LYS A 293 -12.76 -5.09 -2.69
N GLY A 294 -12.18 -3.91 -2.77
CA GLY A 294 -10.77 -3.74 -3.07
C GLY A 294 -9.90 -4.44 -2.05
N LEU A 295 -8.97 -5.28 -2.51
CA LEU A 295 -7.97 -5.94 -1.68
C LEU A 295 -6.70 -5.10 -1.68
N LYS A 296 -6.25 -4.66 -0.50
CA LYS A 296 -5.06 -3.82 -0.36
C LYS A 296 -3.90 -4.65 0.16
N PHE A 297 -3.00 -4.93 -0.74
CA PHE A 297 -1.76 -5.63 -0.46
C PHE A 297 -0.56 -4.73 -0.77
N THR A 298 0.60 -5.06 -0.25
CA THR A 298 1.79 -4.22 -0.33
C THR A 298 3.02 -5.01 -0.72
N VAL A 299 3.99 -4.31 -1.31
CA VAL A 299 5.32 -4.84 -1.65
C VAL A 299 6.34 -4.22 -0.70
N SER A 300 7.32 -5.01 -0.29
CA SER A 300 8.44 -4.52 0.51
C SER A 300 9.30 -3.58 -0.33
N TYR A 301 9.90 -2.61 0.34
CA TYR A 301 10.93 -1.75 -0.26
C TYR A 301 12.17 -1.71 0.64
N GLY A 302 13.33 -1.44 0.05
CA GLY A 302 14.59 -1.40 0.78
C GLY A 302 15.16 -2.77 1.16
N CYS A 303 14.63 -3.88 0.63
CA CYS A 303 15.17 -5.23 0.78
C CYS A 303 16.08 -5.60 -0.39
N SER A 304 16.92 -6.64 -0.22
CA SER A 304 17.73 -7.19 -1.32
C SER A 304 16.87 -7.98 -2.31
N SER A 305 15.79 -8.62 -1.82
CA SER A 305 14.74 -9.25 -2.61
C SER A 305 13.42 -8.59 -2.29
N GLU A 306 12.58 -8.38 -3.28
CA GLU A 306 11.24 -7.85 -3.05
C GLU A 306 10.28 -8.93 -2.60
N PHE A 307 9.48 -8.61 -1.58
CA PHE A 307 8.45 -9.48 -1.04
C PHE A 307 7.08 -8.82 -1.20
N VAL A 308 6.06 -9.64 -1.42
CA VAL A 308 4.68 -9.18 -1.45
C VAL A 308 3.91 -9.78 -0.27
N PHE A 309 3.17 -8.93 0.43
CA PHE A 309 2.31 -9.27 1.56
C PHE A 309 0.87 -9.21 1.07
N VAL A 310 0.21 -10.35 1.03
CA VAL A 310 -1.14 -10.46 0.48
C VAL A 310 -2.10 -10.97 1.56
N PRO A 311 -3.21 -10.26 1.83
CA PRO A 311 -4.27 -10.78 2.64
C PRO A 311 -4.79 -12.11 2.10
N TYR A 312 -4.87 -13.12 2.96
CA TYR A 312 -5.25 -14.49 2.62
C TYR A 312 -6.26 -15.01 3.65
N GLY A 313 -7.54 -14.73 3.44
CA GLY A 313 -8.57 -15.04 4.43
C GLY A 313 -8.30 -14.32 5.76
N SER A 314 -8.11 -15.07 6.84
CA SER A 314 -7.77 -14.51 8.17
C SER A 314 -6.27 -14.38 8.44
N THR A 315 -5.44 -14.57 7.42
CA THR A 315 -3.97 -14.53 7.53
C THR A 315 -3.39 -13.59 6.49
N ILE A 316 -2.10 -13.30 6.58
CA ILE A 316 -1.34 -12.61 5.55
C ILE A 316 -0.29 -13.57 5.02
N ALA A 317 -0.31 -13.84 3.72
CA ALA A 317 0.69 -14.66 3.06
C ALA A 317 1.82 -13.77 2.52
N VAL A 318 3.06 -14.23 2.69
CA VAL A 318 4.26 -13.52 2.22
C VAL A 318 4.92 -14.35 1.12
N TYR A 319 5.10 -13.73 -0.05
CA TYR A 319 5.75 -14.36 -1.20
C TYR A 319 6.95 -13.53 -1.64
N THR A 320 7.93 -14.19 -2.27
CA THR A 320 8.94 -13.50 -3.08
C THR A 320 8.32 -13.06 -4.41
N VAL A 321 8.53 -11.80 -4.82
CA VAL A 321 7.87 -11.24 -6.01
C VAL A 321 8.26 -11.99 -7.27
N TYR A 322 9.56 -12.24 -7.48
CA TYR A 322 10.06 -12.78 -8.75
C TYR A 322 10.09 -14.31 -8.86
N SER A 323 10.25 -15.02 -7.74
CA SER A 323 10.22 -16.49 -7.76
C SER A 323 8.81 -17.06 -7.50
N GLY A 324 7.93 -16.29 -6.88
CA GLY A 324 6.59 -16.74 -6.48
C GLY A 324 6.58 -17.69 -5.29
N GLU A 325 7.73 -17.88 -4.64
CA GLU A 325 7.86 -18.76 -3.48
C GLU A 325 7.15 -18.17 -2.26
N GLN A 326 6.33 -18.97 -1.61
CA GLN A 326 5.70 -18.61 -0.34
C GLN A 326 6.68 -18.78 0.81
N ILE A 327 7.01 -17.68 1.50
CA ILE A 327 7.98 -17.67 2.59
C ILE A 327 7.31 -18.03 3.91
N THR A 328 6.22 -17.35 4.24
CA THR A 328 5.53 -17.54 5.52
C THR A 328 4.07 -17.13 5.44
N MET A 329 3.31 -17.52 6.46
CA MET A 329 1.95 -17.05 6.69
C MET A 329 1.83 -16.48 8.09
N LEU A 330 1.49 -15.20 8.19
CA LEU A 330 1.28 -14.50 9.44
C LEU A 330 -0.15 -14.77 9.93
N LYS A 331 -0.26 -15.48 11.05
CA LYS A 331 -1.55 -15.89 11.63
C LYS A 331 -1.82 -15.08 12.90
N GLY A 332 -3.00 -14.50 13.04
CA GLY A 332 -3.35 -13.73 14.24
C GLY A 332 -4.71 -13.07 14.22
N HIS A 333 -5.36 -13.04 13.06
CA HIS A 333 -6.72 -12.50 12.93
C HIS A 333 -7.76 -13.62 12.98
N TYR A 334 -8.92 -13.31 13.58
CA TYR A 334 -10.06 -14.24 13.64
C TYR A 334 -11.02 -14.04 12.46
N LYS A 335 -10.99 -12.85 11.82
CA LYS A 335 -11.81 -12.51 10.64
C LYS A 335 -10.91 -12.27 9.43
N SER A 336 -11.53 -12.10 8.27
CA SER A 336 -10.81 -11.75 7.04
C SER A 336 -9.98 -10.49 7.21
N VAL A 337 -8.79 -10.52 6.62
CA VAL A 337 -7.89 -9.37 6.49
C VAL A 337 -8.14 -8.76 5.12
N ASP A 338 -8.47 -7.47 5.07
CA ASP A 338 -8.75 -6.75 3.82
C ASP A 338 -7.59 -5.84 3.39
N CYS A 339 -6.70 -5.49 4.32
CA CYS A 339 -5.57 -4.60 4.03
C CYS A 339 -4.32 -4.96 4.85
N CYS A 340 -3.17 -4.70 4.27
CA CYS A 340 -1.88 -4.69 4.95
C CYS A 340 -0.97 -3.63 4.34
N VAL A 341 -0.05 -3.11 5.14
CA VAL A 341 0.94 -2.12 4.74
C VAL A 341 2.32 -2.49 5.27
N PHE A 342 3.34 -2.21 4.49
CA PHE A 342 4.74 -2.48 4.85
C PHE A 342 5.43 -1.21 5.31
N GLN A 343 6.08 -1.26 6.48
CA GLN A 343 6.93 -0.20 7.00
C GLN A 343 8.39 -0.61 6.88
N SER A 344 9.20 0.17 6.17
CA SER A 344 10.62 -0.14 5.95
C SER A 344 11.55 0.44 7.02
N ASN A 345 11.06 1.39 7.81
CA ASN A 345 11.93 2.04 8.79
C ASN A 345 12.24 1.10 9.94
N PHE A 346 13.55 0.78 10.03
CA PHE A 346 14.09 0.23 11.24
C PHE A 346 14.12 1.34 12.27
N GLN A 347 13.28 1.27 13.27
CA GLN A 347 13.62 1.96 14.50
C GLN A 347 14.82 1.23 15.10
N PRO A 348 15.98 1.88 15.20
CA PRO A 348 17.00 1.35 16.08
C PRO A 348 16.34 1.30 17.45
N THR A 349 16.39 0.14 18.10
CA THR A 349 16.12 0.02 19.52
C THR A 349 16.77 1.21 20.20
N THR A 350 15.94 2.15 20.60
CA THR A 350 16.16 3.40 21.32
C THR A 350 17.62 3.87 21.44
N LYS A 351 17.87 5.13 21.06
CA LYS A 351 19.14 5.87 21.30
C LYS A 351 19.70 5.67 22.73
N SER A 352 18.88 5.27 23.72
CA SER A 352 19.26 4.98 25.09
C SER A 352 20.02 3.67 25.29
N GLN A 353 19.80 2.65 24.46
CA GLN A 353 20.60 1.40 24.56
C GLN A 353 21.97 1.51 23.90
N LEU A 354 22.09 2.40 22.90
CA LEU A 354 23.41 2.73 22.35
C LEU A 354 24.21 3.62 23.31
N ASN A 355 23.60 4.56 24.00
CA ASN A 355 24.28 5.42 24.96
C ASN A 355 24.69 4.65 26.23
N SER A 356 23.85 3.75 26.77
CA SER A 356 24.23 2.94 27.91
C SER A 356 25.36 1.93 27.57
N ALA A 357 25.36 1.35 26.38
CA ALA A 357 26.45 0.49 25.92
C ALA A 357 27.74 1.27 25.63
N PHE A 358 27.65 2.56 25.32
CA PHE A 358 28.83 3.44 25.18
C PHE A 358 29.33 3.96 26.53
N GLU A 359 28.46 4.32 27.47
CA GLU A 359 28.83 4.75 28.80
C GLU A 359 29.46 3.61 29.62
N ASP A 360 28.90 2.38 29.54
CA ASP A 360 29.48 1.21 30.19
C ASP A 360 30.83 0.79 29.58
N ALA A 361 31.12 1.11 28.32
CA ALA A 361 32.38 0.82 27.66
C ALA A 361 33.49 1.83 27.99
N TRP A 362 33.13 3.05 28.49
CA TRP A 362 34.11 4.08 28.86
C TRP A 362 34.36 4.18 30.38
N SER A 363 33.45 3.67 31.20
CA SER A 363 33.59 3.69 32.66
C SER A 363 34.49 2.57 33.21
N SER A 364 34.91 1.60 32.39
CA SER A 364 35.79 0.48 32.83
C SER A 364 37.27 0.68 32.53
N SER A 365 37.70 1.86 32.06
CA SER A 365 39.13 2.10 31.74
C SER A 365 39.88 3.06 32.66
N ASP A 366 39.26 3.59 33.74
CA ASP A 366 39.90 4.56 34.65
C ASP A 366 40.07 4.11 36.10
N GLU A 367 40.13 2.79 36.38
CA GLU A 367 40.56 2.29 37.68
C GLU A 367 41.62 1.18 37.50
N GLU A 368 42.83 1.54 37.07
CA GLU A 368 44.09 0.87 37.43
C GLU A 368 45.26 1.77 36.98
N GLY A 369 45.80 2.50 37.95
CA GLY A 369 47.07 3.23 37.74
C GLY A 369 47.40 4.10 38.96
#